data_5c053a22ce63a15c04081e24d5cfaadd
#
_entry.id   5c053a22ce63a15c04081e24d5cfaadd
#
_cell.length_a   1.000
_cell.length_b   1.000
_cell.length_c   1.000
_cell.angle_alpha   90.00
_cell.angle_beta   90.00
_cell.angle_gamma   90.00
#
_symmetry.space_group_name_H-M   'P 1'
#
loop_
_entity.id
_entity.type
_entity.pdbx_description
1 polymer ?
#
loop_
_entity_poly.entity_id
_entity_poly.type
_entity_poly.pdbx_seq_one_letter_code
_entity_poly.pdbx_strand_id
1 'polypeptide(L)'
;MSNKTVRTRFAPSPTGFMHIGNLRTALYEYLVAKSQGGDFVLRIEDTDRERYVEGAVDIIYNTLKVAGLQHDEGPDKPGEYGPYVQSERLNMYKPYAEQLIEQGKAYRCFCTKERLDSLKDDETPGGGYDRHCRDLPQEEIDRLLAEGVPYVIRQKMPLEGSTTFTDAVFGEITVENSELQDQILIKTDGYPTYNFANVIDDHTMNITHVVRGCEYLSSTPKYNLLYEAFGWEVPTYIHLPLIMGKDAEGNVAKLSKRHGSTGFEDLIKEGYLPQAIINYVALLGWCPSDNQEMFTLDELTKAFNISGISKSPSIFDYDKLEWFNGEYIRKMSPEEFTSYAMPYYKEAVTSRELPWDKLCGILQQRVTKFTQIPEMIDFFDKLPEYDAEMFVNKKSKTNLENAPVMLKAVTDRLTALESWDKDSIHDCLINLAQELEVKNGTVMWPARIAAAGKKVTPGGAVEILEILGRDEALARLNLGLKKLGV
;
A
#
# COMPACT_ATOMS: atom_id res chain seq x y z
N MET A 1 27.15 25.86 8.35
CA MET A 1 25.81 25.27 8.24
C MET A 1 25.57 24.51 9.53
N SER A 2 24.55 24.88 10.30
CA SER A 2 24.16 24.16 11.51
C SER A 2 23.77 22.75 11.08
N ASN A 3 24.40 21.73 11.70
CA ASN A 3 24.12 20.31 11.44
C ASN A 3 22.77 19.97 12.11
N LYS A 4 21.65 20.55 11.60
CA LYS A 4 20.31 20.19 12.10
C LYS A 4 20.03 18.75 11.73
N THR A 5 19.58 17.95 12.67
CA THR A 5 19.08 16.59 12.42
C THR A 5 17.93 16.67 11.41
N VAL A 6 17.94 15.80 10.40
CA VAL A 6 16.83 15.71 9.43
C VAL A 6 15.57 15.27 10.17
N ARG A 7 14.48 16.01 10.01
CA ARG A 7 13.17 15.65 10.58
C ARG A 7 12.10 15.76 9.53
N THR A 8 11.39 14.66 9.34
CA THR A 8 10.21 14.55 8.46
C THR A 8 8.98 14.27 9.30
N ARG A 9 7.81 14.40 8.71
CA ARG A 9 6.56 14.08 9.38
C ARG A 9 5.55 13.44 8.44
N PHE A 10 5.01 12.30 8.81
CA PHE A 10 3.77 11.82 8.23
C PHE A 10 2.61 12.47 8.98
N ALA A 11 1.75 13.18 8.25
CA ALA A 11 0.71 14.02 8.81
C ALA A 11 -0.68 13.65 8.23
N PRO A 12 -1.18 12.43 8.49
CA PRO A 12 -2.44 11.98 7.94
C PRO A 12 -3.64 12.60 8.65
N SER A 13 -4.68 12.95 7.87
CA SER A 13 -6.01 13.18 8.42
C SER A 13 -6.72 11.83 8.64
N PRO A 14 -7.41 11.63 9.78
CA PRO A 14 -8.07 10.36 10.12
C PRO A 14 -9.42 10.21 9.37
N THR A 15 -9.34 9.95 8.07
CA THR A 15 -10.49 9.90 7.14
C THR A 15 -10.84 8.49 6.65
N GLY A 16 -10.25 7.44 7.24
CA GLY A 16 -10.52 6.03 6.92
C GLY A 16 -9.26 5.25 6.50
N PHE A 17 -9.42 4.33 5.55
CA PHE A 17 -8.35 3.42 5.13
C PHE A 17 -7.14 4.14 4.51
N MET A 18 -5.95 3.57 4.73
CA MET A 18 -4.70 4.12 4.17
C MET A 18 -4.58 3.76 2.68
N HIS A 19 -4.82 4.76 1.82
CA HIS A 19 -4.59 4.63 0.38
C HIS A 19 -3.09 4.47 0.06
N ILE A 20 -2.75 3.71 -0.99
CA ILE A 20 -1.36 3.50 -1.44
C ILE A 20 -0.60 4.82 -1.66
N GLY A 21 -1.27 5.87 -2.11
CA GLY A 21 -0.66 7.21 -2.23
C GLY A 21 -0.17 7.76 -0.90
N ASN A 22 -0.97 7.63 0.16
CA ASN A 22 -0.59 8.06 1.51
C ASN A 22 0.50 7.15 2.10
N LEU A 23 0.41 5.84 1.86
CA LEU A 23 1.45 4.89 2.27
C LEU A 23 2.79 5.22 1.61
N ARG A 24 2.80 5.56 0.30
CA ARG A 24 4.02 5.99 -0.40
C ARG A 24 4.59 7.26 0.23
N THR A 25 3.74 8.23 0.55
CA THR A 25 4.19 9.47 1.22
C THR A 25 4.83 9.14 2.57
N ALA A 26 4.17 8.33 3.41
CA ALA A 26 4.71 7.88 4.70
C ALA A 26 6.06 7.14 4.54
N LEU A 27 6.15 6.24 3.56
CA LEU A 27 7.37 5.51 3.26
C LEU A 27 8.51 6.45 2.84
N TYR A 28 8.24 7.42 1.96
CA TYR A 28 9.29 8.34 1.50
C TYR A 28 9.72 9.30 2.62
N GLU A 29 8.80 9.77 3.46
CA GLU A 29 9.14 10.54 4.66
C GLU A 29 10.03 9.74 5.62
N TYR A 30 9.69 8.47 5.86
CA TYR A 30 10.51 7.54 6.63
C TYR A 30 11.90 7.37 6.00
N LEU A 31 11.97 7.11 4.68
CA LEU A 31 13.24 6.89 3.98
C LEU A 31 14.10 8.16 3.95
N VAL A 32 13.52 9.36 3.74
CA VAL A 32 14.24 10.64 3.80
C VAL A 32 14.85 10.87 5.18
N ALA A 33 14.11 10.60 6.26
CA ALA A 33 14.63 10.74 7.60
C ALA A 33 15.71 9.69 7.89
N LYS A 34 15.38 8.41 7.71
CA LYS A 34 16.24 7.30 8.15
C LYS A 34 17.51 7.14 7.34
N SER A 35 17.50 7.44 6.04
CA SER A 35 18.70 7.42 5.21
C SER A 35 19.75 8.46 5.64
N GLN A 36 19.32 9.48 6.39
CA GLN A 36 20.18 10.57 6.88
C GLN A 36 20.36 10.54 8.40
N GLY A 37 19.95 9.46 9.09
CA GLY A 37 20.06 9.29 10.53
C GLY A 37 19.16 10.23 11.33
N GLY A 38 18.04 10.64 10.73
CA GLY A 38 17.10 11.60 11.29
C GLY A 38 15.85 10.98 11.90
N ASP A 39 14.90 11.84 12.26
CA ASP A 39 13.65 11.50 12.95
C ASP A 39 12.46 11.51 11.98
N PHE A 40 11.64 10.49 12.09
CA PHE A 40 10.34 10.37 11.42
C PHE A 40 9.23 10.60 12.43
N VAL A 41 8.46 11.67 12.27
CA VAL A 41 7.40 12.11 13.21
C VAL A 41 6.04 11.71 12.68
N LEU A 42 5.13 11.26 13.55
CA LEU A 42 3.72 11.08 13.25
C LEU A 42 2.91 12.23 13.86
N ARG A 43 2.19 12.99 13.01
CA ARG A 43 1.25 14.03 13.42
C ARG A 43 -0.15 13.71 12.92
N ILE A 44 -1.14 13.67 13.80
CA ILE A 44 -2.54 13.45 13.43
C ILE A 44 -3.21 14.81 13.15
N GLU A 45 -3.72 14.99 11.94
CA GLU A 45 -4.39 16.21 11.49
C GLU A 45 -5.91 16.02 11.49
N ASP A 46 -6.52 16.20 12.66
CA ASP A 46 -7.94 15.95 12.97
C ASP A 46 -8.81 17.22 13.04
N THR A 47 -8.33 18.34 12.52
CA THR A 47 -9.06 19.63 12.54
C THR A 47 -10.24 19.69 11.56
N ASP A 48 -10.34 18.75 10.63
CA ASP A 48 -11.50 18.59 9.74
C ASP A 48 -12.50 17.59 10.32
N ARG A 49 -13.43 18.11 11.15
CA ARG A 49 -14.43 17.31 11.87
C ARG A 49 -15.45 16.64 10.96
N GLU A 50 -15.72 17.21 9.78
CA GLU A 50 -16.71 16.67 8.84
C GLU A 50 -16.23 15.38 8.20
N ARG A 51 -14.92 15.22 8.05
CA ARG A 51 -14.31 14.02 7.44
C ARG A 51 -13.70 13.04 8.44
N TYR A 52 -13.81 13.34 9.73
CA TYR A 52 -13.30 12.43 10.77
C TYR A 52 -14.06 11.11 10.78
N VAL A 53 -13.32 10.00 10.78
CA VAL A 53 -13.88 8.64 10.87
C VAL A 53 -13.37 7.98 12.16
N GLU A 54 -14.29 7.52 12.99
CA GLU A 54 -13.96 6.80 14.22
C GLU A 54 -13.14 5.54 13.90
N GLY A 55 -12.07 5.27 14.67
CA GLY A 55 -11.15 4.16 14.43
C GLY A 55 -10.10 4.39 13.35
N ALA A 56 -10.15 5.50 12.58
CA ALA A 56 -9.17 5.76 11.53
C ALA A 56 -7.74 5.98 12.07
N VAL A 57 -7.60 6.49 13.28
CA VAL A 57 -6.30 6.64 13.94
C VAL A 57 -5.66 5.28 14.22
N ASP A 58 -6.44 4.30 14.69
CA ASP A 58 -5.95 2.94 14.93
C ASP A 58 -5.52 2.26 13.63
N ILE A 59 -6.22 2.53 12.51
CA ILE A 59 -5.83 2.06 11.18
C ILE A 59 -4.47 2.64 10.79
N ILE A 60 -4.23 3.94 11.03
CA ILE A 60 -2.94 4.58 10.75
C ILE A 60 -1.82 3.88 11.53
N TYR A 61 -1.98 3.71 12.85
CA TYR A 61 -0.99 3.01 13.68
C TYR A 61 -0.73 1.58 13.23
N ASN A 62 -1.80 0.82 12.98
CA ASN A 62 -1.69 -0.56 12.53
C ASN A 62 -0.98 -0.66 11.18
N THR A 63 -1.33 0.22 10.23
CA THR A 63 -0.67 0.26 8.92
C THR A 63 0.81 0.55 9.04
N LEU A 64 1.21 1.59 9.79
CA LEU A 64 2.62 1.91 10.00
C LEU A 64 3.37 0.76 10.67
N LYS A 65 2.76 0.12 11.68
CA LYS A 65 3.33 -1.03 12.37
C LYS A 65 3.54 -2.22 11.43
N VAL A 66 2.52 -2.60 10.66
CA VAL A 66 2.58 -3.74 9.72
C VAL A 66 3.53 -3.45 8.57
N ALA A 67 3.59 -2.20 8.10
CA ALA A 67 4.53 -1.74 7.08
C ALA A 67 5.98 -1.61 7.59
N GLY A 68 6.23 -1.71 8.90
CA GLY A 68 7.55 -1.53 9.50
C GLY A 68 8.01 -0.07 9.63
N LEU A 69 7.13 0.90 9.36
CA LEU A 69 7.43 2.34 9.36
C LEU A 69 7.27 2.94 10.76
N GLN A 70 8.17 2.57 11.68
CA GLN A 70 8.09 3.04 13.06
C GLN A 70 8.52 4.51 13.17
N HIS A 71 7.62 5.36 13.70
CA HIS A 71 7.94 6.74 14.01
C HIS A 71 8.76 6.86 15.30
N ASP A 72 9.54 7.94 15.38
CA ASP A 72 10.38 8.26 16.54
C ASP A 72 9.59 9.07 17.58
N GLU A 73 8.73 9.96 17.11
CA GLU A 73 7.83 10.79 17.92
C GLU A 73 6.43 10.77 17.32
N GLY A 74 5.42 10.86 18.18
CA GLY A 74 4.01 10.88 17.80
C GLY A 74 3.10 10.91 19.03
N PRO A 75 1.76 10.81 18.85
CA PRO A 75 0.84 10.89 19.99
C PRO A 75 1.03 9.76 21.02
N ASP A 76 1.40 8.57 20.58
CA ASP A 76 1.68 7.38 21.41
C ASP A 76 3.14 7.31 21.89
N LYS A 77 4.01 8.14 21.32
CA LYS A 77 5.44 8.22 21.64
C LYS A 77 5.86 9.68 21.74
N PRO A 78 5.43 10.41 22.79
CA PRO A 78 5.66 11.84 22.90
C PRO A 78 7.16 12.15 23.04
N GLY A 79 7.60 13.16 22.28
CA GLY A 79 8.92 13.77 22.35
C GLY A 79 8.87 15.21 22.83
N GLU A 80 9.89 15.99 22.48
CA GLU A 80 10.07 17.38 22.94
C GLU A 80 9.05 18.35 22.31
N TYR A 81 8.55 18.05 21.09
CA TYR A 81 7.80 19.02 20.26
C TYR A 81 6.29 18.78 20.24
N GLY A 82 5.77 17.99 21.16
CA GLY A 82 4.33 17.72 21.30
C GLY A 82 3.48 18.96 21.68
N PRO A 83 2.15 18.79 21.70
CA PRO A 83 1.38 17.59 21.32
C PRO A 83 1.41 17.31 19.81
N TYR A 84 1.13 16.05 19.41
CA TYR A 84 1.20 15.60 18.01
C TYR A 84 -0.19 15.38 17.38
N VAL A 85 -1.25 15.85 18.04
CA VAL A 85 -2.63 15.86 17.51
C VAL A 85 -3.04 17.32 17.35
N GLN A 86 -3.50 17.71 16.15
CA GLN A 86 -3.79 19.12 15.86
C GLN A 86 -4.89 19.71 16.73
N SER A 87 -5.93 18.94 17.07
CA SER A 87 -7.00 19.42 17.98
C SER A 87 -6.49 19.75 19.38
N GLU A 88 -5.41 19.16 19.84
CA GLU A 88 -4.77 19.48 21.12
C GLU A 88 -3.93 20.78 21.06
N ARG A 89 -3.64 21.27 19.86
CA ARG A 89 -2.81 22.45 19.56
C ARG A 89 -3.62 23.71 19.25
N LEU A 90 -4.94 23.66 19.30
CA LEU A 90 -5.83 24.74 18.85
C LEU A 90 -5.49 26.11 19.42
N ASN A 91 -5.09 26.16 20.69
CA ASN A 91 -4.73 27.43 21.37
C ASN A 91 -3.41 28.03 20.85
N MET A 92 -2.61 27.28 20.09
CA MET A 92 -1.32 27.73 19.57
C MET A 92 -1.47 28.57 18.30
N TYR A 93 -2.49 28.35 17.48
CA TYR A 93 -2.60 28.96 16.15
C TYR A 93 -3.04 30.41 16.16
N LYS A 94 -4.00 30.75 17.01
CA LYS A 94 -4.56 32.12 17.06
C LYS A 94 -3.52 33.20 17.36
N PRO A 95 -2.59 33.02 18.33
CA PRO A 95 -1.51 34.00 18.58
C PRO A 95 -0.65 34.29 17.36
N TYR A 96 -0.31 33.27 16.53
CA TYR A 96 0.44 33.48 15.30
C TYR A 96 -0.37 34.27 14.26
N ALA A 97 -1.68 33.98 14.12
CA ALA A 97 -2.53 34.75 13.22
C ALA A 97 -2.68 36.23 13.65
N GLU A 98 -2.81 36.51 14.95
CA GLU A 98 -2.83 37.88 15.47
C GLU A 98 -1.48 38.58 15.25
N GLN A 99 -0.35 37.90 15.44
CA GLN A 99 0.99 38.43 15.12
C GLN A 99 1.08 38.87 13.65
N LEU A 100 0.52 38.07 12.71
CA LEU A 100 0.48 38.44 11.29
C LEU A 100 -0.39 39.66 11.01
N ILE A 101 -1.48 39.87 11.78
CA ILE A 101 -2.30 41.07 11.68
C ILE A 101 -1.48 42.31 12.16
N GLU A 102 -0.79 42.21 13.29
CA GLU A 102 0.06 43.28 13.83
C GLU A 102 1.19 43.66 12.85
N GLN A 103 1.72 42.68 12.12
CA GLN A 103 2.74 42.88 11.07
C GLN A 103 2.18 43.37 9.73
N GLY A 104 0.85 43.53 9.61
CA GLY A 104 0.19 43.89 8.34
C GLY A 104 0.27 42.79 7.26
N LYS A 105 0.52 41.54 7.66
CA LYS A 105 0.60 40.36 6.78
C LYS A 105 -0.68 39.52 6.79
N ALA A 106 -1.65 39.85 7.65
CA ALA A 106 -2.99 39.29 7.69
C ALA A 106 -4.01 40.37 8.04
N TYR A 107 -5.30 40.07 7.89
CA TYR A 107 -6.40 40.97 8.22
C TYR A 107 -7.67 40.20 8.58
N ARG A 108 -8.60 40.87 9.30
CA ARG A 108 -9.92 40.33 9.63
C ARG A 108 -10.87 40.56 8.45
N CYS A 109 -11.55 39.50 8.03
CA CYS A 109 -12.51 39.54 6.94
C CYS A 109 -13.91 39.21 7.50
N PHE A 110 -14.83 40.17 7.38
CA PHE A 110 -16.21 40.13 7.88
C PHE A 110 -17.22 39.74 6.79
N CYS A 111 -16.77 39.29 5.61
CA CYS A 111 -17.66 38.90 4.53
C CYS A 111 -18.53 37.69 4.92
N THR A 112 -19.85 37.79 4.69
CA THR A 112 -20.77 36.68 4.90
C THR A 112 -20.61 35.61 3.81
N LYS A 113 -21.10 34.40 4.09
CA LYS A 113 -21.08 33.30 3.12
C LYS A 113 -21.87 33.66 1.86
N GLU A 114 -23.04 34.27 2.01
CA GLU A 114 -23.91 34.71 0.90
C GLU A 114 -23.18 35.70 -0.03
N ARG A 115 -22.45 36.65 0.57
CA ARG A 115 -21.62 37.59 -0.25
C ARG A 115 -20.54 36.85 -1.01
N LEU A 116 -19.80 35.95 -0.33
CA LEU A 116 -18.72 35.18 -0.98
C LEU A 116 -19.28 34.26 -2.07
N ASP A 117 -20.44 33.65 -1.85
CA ASP A 117 -21.10 32.80 -2.85
C ASP A 117 -21.56 33.62 -4.08
N SER A 118 -21.98 34.89 -3.90
CA SER A 118 -22.34 35.79 -5.01
C SER A 118 -21.16 36.26 -5.87
N LEU A 119 -19.92 36.10 -5.39
CA LEU A 119 -18.68 36.40 -6.12
C LEU A 119 -18.11 35.22 -6.89
N LYS A 120 -18.67 34.01 -6.68
CA LYS A 120 -18.21 32.83 -7.43
C LYS A 120 -18.70 32.95 -8.87
N ASP A 121 -17.78 33.09 -9.79
CA ASP A 121 -18.02 32.86 -11.21
C ASP A 121 -17.20 31.62 -11.65
N ASP A 122 -17.70 30.94 -12.68
CA ASP A 122 -17.05 29.75 -13.23
C ASP A 122 -15.76 30.06 -14.00
N GLU A 123 -15.44 31.32 -14.23
CA GLU A 123 -14.32 31.76 -15.06
C GLU A 123 -13.08 32.16 -14.22
N THR A 124 -13.24 32.44 -12.91
CA THR A 124 -12.12 32.87 -12.06
C THR A 124 -11.53 31.68 -11.31
N PRO A 125 -10.29 31.23 -11.61
CA PRO A 125 -9.62 30.19 -10.86
C PRO A 125 -9.52 30.54 -9.35
N GLY A 126 -10.14 29.72 -8.49
CA GLY A 126 -10.09 29.87 -7.04
C GLY A 126 -11.21 30.72 -6.41
N GLY A 127 -12.28 31.04 -7.17
CA GLY A 127 -13.53 31.53 -6.59
C GLY A 127 -13.57 33.00 -6.19
N GLY A 128 -12.89 33.88 -6.89
CA GLY A 128 -13.23 35.31 -7.00
C GLY A 128 -13.34 36.15 -5.72
N TYR A 129 -12.64 35.84 -4.62
CA TYR A 129 -12.64 36.75 -3.48
C TYR A 129 -12.00 38.10 -3.85
N ASP A 130 -12.82 39.17 -3.81
CA ASP A 130 -12.48 40.52 -4.23
C ASP A 130 -11.65 41.35 -3.25
N ARG A 131 -11.16 40.73 -2.18
CA ARG A 131 -10.33 41.37 -1.12
C ARG A 131 -11.04 42.52 -0.40
N HIS A 132 -12.39 42.57 -0.37
CA HIS A 132 -13.21 43.63 0.16
C HIS A 132 -12.79 44.14 1.54
N CYS A 133 -12.46 43.22 2.48
CA CYS A 133 -12.09 43.60 3.84
C CYS A 133 -10.58 43.90 4.03
N ARG A 134 -9.77 43.78 2.94
CA ARG A 134 -8.31 43.84 3.05
C ARG A 134 -7.77 45.17 3.57
N ASP A 135 -8.41 46.26 3.22
CA ASP A 135 -7.96 47.63 3.52
C ASP A 135 -9.05 48.41 4.24
N LEU A 136 -9.87 47.73 5.07
CA LEU A 136 -10.85 48.42 5.93
C LEU A 136 -10.15 49.37 6.90
N PRO A 137 -10.71 50.59 7.12
CA PRO A 137 -10.24 51.49 8.16
C PRO A 137 -10.32 50.87 9.56
N GLN A 138 -9.37 51.16 10.45
CA GLN A 138 -9.34 50.61 11.82
C GLN A 138 -10.62 50.92 12.59
N GLU A 139 -11.19 52.12 12.44
CA GLU A 139 -12.47 52.51 13.08
C GLU A 139 -13.62 51.57 12.66
N GLU A 140 -13.66 51.15 11.41
CA GLU A 140 -14.69 50.22 10.92
C GLU A 140 -14.47 48.81 11.48
N ILE A 141 -13.22 48.37 11.54
CA ILE A 141 -12.84 47.09 12.17
C ILE A 141 -13.29 47.06 13.63
N ASP A 142 -12.96 48.12 14.37
CA ASP A 142 -13.28 48.24 15.79
C ASP A 142 -14.80 48.26 16.02
N ARG A 143 -15.55 48.96 15.14
CA ARG A 143 -17.02 48.98 15.16
C ARG A 143 -17.59 47.57 14.98
N LEU A 144 -17.15 46.84 13.92
CA LEU A 144 -17.62 45.48 13.62
C LEU A 144 -17.29 44.49 14.74
N LEU A 145 -16.11 44.60 15.34
CA LEU A 145 -15.72 43.81 16.50
C LEU A 145 -16.60 44.11 17.72
N ALA A 146 -16.89 45.39 17.98
CA ALA A 146 -17.76 45.82 19.10
C ALA A 146 -19.20 45.33 18.91
N GLU A 147 -19.70 45.25 17.66
CA GLU A 147 -20.99 44.72 17.29
C GLU A 147 -21.02 43.17 17.34
N GLY A 148 -19.88 42.51 17.57
CA GLY A 148 -19.79 41.06 17.62
C GLY A 148 -19.97 40.35 16.24
N VAL A 149 -19.67 41.05 15.13
CA VAL A 149 -19.77 40.50 13.80
C VAL A 149 -18.76 39.37 13.64
N PRO A 150 -19.20 38.16 13.22
CA PRO A 150 -18.27 37.04 12.97
C PRO A 150 -17.26 37.39 11.88
N TYR A 151 -16.02 36.93 12.05
CA TYR A 151 -14.95 37.16 11.07
C TYR A 151 -14.06 35.92 10.93
N VAL A 152 -13.33 35.89 9.81
CA VAL A 152 -12.19 35.00 9.58
C VAL A 152 -10.90 35.83 9.52
N ILE A 153 -9.76 35.20 9.78
CA ILE A 153 -8.45 35.86 9.54
C ILE A 153 -7.92 35.36 8.19
N ARG A 154 -7.55 36.32 7.31
CA ARG A 154 -6.97 36.01 6.00
C ARG A 154 -5.52 36.48 5.91
N GLN A 155 -4.69 35.69 5.22
CA GLN A 155 -3.34 36.09 4.83
C GLN A 155 -3.41 37.21 3.79
N LYS A 156 -2.60 38.24 3.96
CA LYS A 156 -2.52 39.39 3.04
C LYS A 156 -1.45 39.09 1.97
N MET A 157 -1.84 38.49 0.83
CA MET A 157 -0.92 38.15 -0.26
C MET A 157 -0.33 39.41 -0.91
N PRO A 158 0.94 39.41 -1.36
CA PRO A 158 1.44 40.45 -2.26
C PRO A 158 0.60 40.52 -3.54
N LEU A 159 0.37 41.72 -4.06
CA LEU A 159 -0.45 41.93 -5.30
C LEU A 159 0.40 41.93 -6.56
N GLU A 160 1.68 42.26 -6.43
CA GLU A 160 2.64 42.42 -7.52
C GLU A 160 3.87 41.58 -7.28
N GLY A 161 4.66 41.36 -8.35
CA GLY A 161 5.87 40.52 -8.29
C GLY A 161 5.55 39.03 -8.30
N SER A 162 6.53 38.23 -8.01
CA SER A 162 6.44 36.75 -8.01
C SER A 162 7.05 36.14 -6.76
N THR A 163 6.57 34.97 -6.40
CA THR A 163 7.13 34.13 -5.33
C THR A 163 7.80 32.91 -5.93
N THR A 164 9.10 32.75 -5.65
CA THR A 164 9.92 31.63 -6.13
C THR A 164 10.30 30.72 -4.97
N PHE A 165 10.26 29.42 -5.21
CA PHE A 165 10.76 28.40 -4.29
C PHE A 165 11.47 27.27 -5.03
N THR A 166 12.35 26.57 -4.33
CA THR A 166 13.04 25.40 -4.85
C THR A 166 12.43 24.12 -4.27
N ASP A 167 12.00 23.23 -5.17
CA ASP A 167 11.59 21.86 -4.82
C ASP A 167 12.71 20.89 -5.17
N ALA A 168 13.01 19.95 -4.28
CA ALA A 168 14.11 19.00 -4.47
C ALA A 168 13.90 18.05 -5.66
N VAL A 169 12.63 17.85 -6.08
CA VAL A 169 12.27 16.99 -7.22
C VAL A 169 12.00 17.82 -8.46
N PHE A 170 11.13 18.83 -8.37
CA PHE A 170 10.68 19.60 -9.53
C PHE A 170 11.63 20.76 -9.90
N GLY A 171 12.53 21.17 -9.00
CA GLY A 171 13.45 22.27 -9.21
C GLY A 171 12.84 23.62 -8.84
N GLU A 172 13.32 24.69 -9.44
CA GLU A 172 12.84 26.05 -9.19
C GLU A 172 11.46 26.28 -9.82
N ILE A 173 10.53 26.81 -9.02
CA ILE A 173 9.15 27.11 -9.41
C ILE A 173 8.85 28.54 -9.01
N THR A 174 8.38 29.32 -9.98
CA THR A 174 7.98 30.73 -9.82
C THR A 174 6.50 30.87 -10.13
N VAL A 175 5.77 31.56 -9.24
CA VAL A 175 4.34 31.84 -9.40
C VAL A 175 4.13 33.36 -9.25
N GLU A 176 3.35 33.96 -10.15
CA GLU A 176 2.99 35.37 -10.06
C GLU A 176 2.08 35.59 -8.83
N ASN A 177 2.40 36.61 -8.02
CA ASN A 177 1.65 36.90 -6.80
C ASN A 177 0.19 37.32 -7.09
N SER A 178 -0.08 37.86 -8.25
CA SER A 178 -1.44 38.18 -8.72
C SER A 178 -2.37 36.97 -8.81
N GLU A 179 -1.81 35.76 -9.01
CA GLU A 179 -2.54 34.50 -9.03
C GLU A 179 -2.86 33.95 -7.64
N LEU A 180 -2.17 34.49 -6.60
CA LEU A 180 -2.35 34.05 -5.23
C LEU A 180 -3.53 34.76 -4.57
N GLN A 181 -4.52 34.00 -4.12
CA GLN A 181 -5.65 34.54 -3.37
C GLN A 181 -5.35 34.62 -1.86
N ASP A 182 -5.94 35.66 -1.22
CA ASP A 182 -5.87 35.82 0.22
C ASP A 182 -6.59 34.66 0.93
N GLN A 183 -5.83 33.63 1.32
CA GLN A 183 -6.38 32.42 1.94
C GLN A 183 -6.81 32.69 3.39
N ILE A 184 -7.81 31.93 3.85
CA ILE A 184 -8.22 31.93 5.25
C ILE A 184 -7.14 31.22 6.07
N LEU A 185 -6.72 31.81 7.18
CA LEU A 185 -5.83 31.24 8.18
C LEU A 185 -6.60 30.64 9.34
N ILE A 186 -7.52 31.44 9.91
CA ILE A 186 -8.41 31.04 11.03
C ILE A 186 -9.86 31.21 10.58
N LYS A 187 -10.66 30.16 10.74
CA LYS A 187 -12.10 30.13 10.47
C LYS A 187 -12.91 30.86 11.54
N THR A 188 -14.18 31.09 11.29
CA THR A 188 -15.12 31.75 12.25
C THR A 188 -15.31 30.97 13.55
N ASP A 189 -15.13 29.64 13.54
CA ASP A 189 -15.18 28.78 14.71
C ASP A 189 -13.87 28.78 15.52
N GLY A 190 -12.85 29.56 15.09
CA GLY A 190 -11.54 29.64 15.72
C GLY A 190 -10.55 28.56 15.30
N TYR A 191 -10.97 27.59 14.49
CA TYR A 191 -10.08 26.55 13.97
C TYR A 191 -9.18 27.07 12.85
N PRO A 192 -7.91 26.67 12.79
CA PRO A 192 -7.04 26.98 11.67
C PRO A 192 -7.52 26.22 10.42
N THR A 193 -7.18 26.77 9.26
CA THR A 193 -7.21 25.99 8.02
C THR A 193 -5.98 25.08 7.94
N TYR A 194 -6.09 24.02 7.15
CA TYR A 194 -4.96 23.14 6.85
C TYR A 194 -3.69 23.90 6.44
N ASN A 195 -3.83 24.86 5.54
CA ASN A 195 -2.71 25.64 4.99
C ASN A 195 -1.98 26.48 6.04
N PHE A 196 -2.63 26.84 7.11
CA PHE A 196 -2.01 27.60 8.21
C PHE A 196 -1.45 26.67 9.28
N ALA A 197 -2.25 25.69 9.72
CA ALA A 197 -1.85 24.75 10.77
C ALA A 197 -0.56 24.01 10.40
N ASN A 198 -0.45 23.51 9.17
CA ASN A 198 0.73 22.73 8.75
C ASN A 198 2.03 23.54 8.84
N VAL A 199 2.01 24.85 8.51
CA VAL A 199 3.20 25.73 8.58
C VAL A 199 3.62 25.96 10.02
N ILE A 200 2.65 26.25 10.91
CA ILE A 200 2.91 26.46 12.34
C ILE A 200 3.45 25.18 12.98
N ASP A 201 2.81 24.04 12.66
CA ASP A 201 3.20 22.75 13.22
C ASP A 201 4.57 22.30 12.70
N ASP A 202 4.84 22.43 11.42
CA ASP A 202 6.12 22.07 10.83
C ASP A 202 7.25 22.91 11.44
N HIS A 203 7.04 24.21 11.64
CA HIS A 203 8.00 25.06 12.33
C HIS A 203 8.20 24.68 13.79
N THR A 204 7.11 24.57 14.57
CA THR A 204 7.17 24.32 16.02
C THR A 204 7.59 22.89 16.36
N MET A 205 7.49 21.94 15.41
CA MET A 205 8.01 20.56 15.50
C MET A 205 9.41 20.41 14.89
N ASN A 206 10.04 21.52 14.49
CA ASN A 206 11.39 21.51 13.89
C ASN A 206 11.50 20.63 12.62
N ILE A 207 10.45 20.57 11.82
CA ILE A 207 10.46 19.81 10.57
C ILE A 207 11.40 20.48 9.57
N THR A 208 12.33 19.73 9.04
CA THR A 208 13.34 20.22 8.10
C THR A 208 13.04 19.85 6.64
N HIS A 209 12.31 18.73 6.44
CA HIS A 209 11.95 18.22 5.12
C HIS A 209 10.47 17.91 5.09
N VAL A 210 9.77 18.41 4.07
CA VAL A 210 8.34 18.24 3.86
C VAL A 210 8.13 17.41 2.59
N VAL A 211 7.76 16.13 2.76
CA VAL A 211 7.40 15.24 1.66
C VAL A 211 5.88 15.21 1.53
N ARG A 212 5.34 15.37 0.32
CA ARG A 212 3.90 15.34 0.04
C ARG A 212 3.60 15.21 -1.46
N GLY A 213 2.35 15.04 -1.84
CA GLY A 213 1.93 14.95 -3.24
C GLY A 213 2.13 16.26 -4.01
N CYS A 214 2.37 16.17 -5.32
CA CYS A 214 2.58 17.34 -6.20
C CYS A 214 1.34 18.24 -6.34
N GLU A 215 0.17 17.81 -5.89
CA GLU A 215 -1.04 18.65 -5.82
C GLU A 215 -0.87 19.88 -4.91
N TYR A 216 0.09 19.86 -4.00
CA TYR A 216 0.41 20.98 -3.12
C TYR A 216 1.40 21.99 -3.72
N LEU A 217 1.96 21.75 -4.91
CA LEU A 217 2.88 22.68 -5.56
C LEU A 217 2.26 24.08 -5.73
N SER A 218 0.98 24.15 -6.11
CA SER A 218 0.26 25.42 -6.28
C SER A 218 0.00 26.18 -4.97
N SER A 219 0.01 25.48 -3.83
CA SER A 219 -0.19 26.08 -2.50
C SER A 219 1.14 26.47 -1.82
N THR A 220 2.26 25.93 -2.29
CA THR A 220 3.58 26.14 -1.67
C THR A 220 4.03 27.60 -1.62
N PRO A 221 3.77 28.46 -2.63
CA PRO A 221 4.08 29.89 -2.53
C PRO A 221 3.42 30.57 -1.33
N LYS A 222 2.17 30.18 -0.99
CA LYS A 222 1.44 30.73 0.15
C LYS A 222 2.09 30.34 1.49
N TYR A 223 2.65 29.13 1.57
CA TYR A 223 3.39 28.67 2.75
C TYR A 223 4.71 29.43 2.89
N ASN A 224 5.46 29.62 1.80
CA ASN A 224 6.70 30.38 1.81
C ASN A 224 6.47 31.83 2.29
N LEU A 225 5.41 32.47 1.83
CA LEU A 225 5.03 33.81 2.30
C LEU A 225 4.68 33.86 3.78
N LEU A 226 4.19 32.75 4.39
CA LEU A 226 4.01 32.65 5.84
C LEU A 226 5.37 32.50 6.55
N TYR A 227 6.25 31.61 6.09
CA TYR A 227 7.60 31.48 6.64
C TYR A 227 8.36 32.80 6.59
N GLU A 228 8.30 33.50 5.45
CA GLU A 228 8.90 34.82 5.27
C GLU A 228 8.32 35.87 6.25
N ALA A 229 6.98 35.91 6.40
CA ALA A 229 6.31 36.84 7.29
C ALA A 229 6.71 36.66 8.76
N PHE A 230 6.96 35.43 9.18
CA PHE A 230 7.45 35.11 10.51
C PHE A 230 8.98 35.22 10.65
N GLY A 231 9.72 35.37 9.56
CA GLY A 231 11.19 35.34 9.57
C GLY A 231 11.75 33.94 9.84
N TRP A 232 11.00 32.89 9.51
CA TRP A 232 11.38 31.49 9.73
C TRP A 232 12.11 30.90 8.54
N GLU A 233 12.96 29.93 8.80
CA GLU A 233 13.62 29.14 7.76
C GLU A 233 12.60 28.22 7.07
N VAL A 234 12.60 28.24 5.73
CA VAL A 234 11.72 27.39 4.90
C VAL A 234 12.27 25.97 4.90
N PRO A 235 11.43 24.93 5.12
CA PRO A 235 11.89 23.55 5.02
C PRO A 235 12.21 23.18 3.56
N THR A 236 12.99 22.11 3.39
CA THR A 236 13.21 21.51 2.08
C THR A 236 11.92 20.83 1.60
N TYR A 237 11.37 21.27 0.48
CA TYR A 237 10.20 20.63 -0.13
C TYR A 237 10.60 19.50 -1.06
N ILE A 238 9.85 18.39 -0.97
CA ILE A 238 10.00 17.18 -1.79
C ILE A 238 8.60 16.78 -2.25
N HIS A 239 8.17 17.28 -3.41
CA HIS A 239 6.86 16.92 -3.95
C HIS A 239 6.95 15.64 -4.77
N LEU A 240 6.01 14.72 -4.52
CA LEU A 240 5.96 13.41 -5.17
C LEU A 240 5.00 13.44 -6.36
N PRO A 241 5.36 12.85 -7.51
CA PRO A 241 4.47 12.75 -8.65
C PRO A 241 3.24 11.89 -8.34
N LEU A 242 2.17 12.02 -9.12
CA LEU A 242 0.97 11.23 -8.96
C LEU A 242 1.23 9.73 -9.19
N ILE A 243 0.48 8.89 -8.49
CA ILE A 243 0.31 7.49 -8.84
C ILE A 243 -0.95 7.39 -9.71
N MET A 244 -0.79 6.82 -10.89
CA MET A 244 -1.84 6.63 -11.87
C MET A 244 -2.30 5.16 -11.86
N GLY A 245 -3.55 4.92 -12.18
CA GLY A 245 -4.09 3.60 -12.44
C GLY A 245 -4.45 3.46 -13.92
N LYS A 246 -4.50 2.22 -14.41
CA LYS A 246 -4.95 1.88 -15.75
C LYS A 246 -6.24 1.07 -15.63
N ASP A 247 -7.31 1.50 -16.29
CA ASP A 247 -8.58 0.77 -16.32
C ASP A 247 -8.57 -0.37 -17.35
N ALA A 248 -9.65 -1.16 -17.38
CA ALA A 248 -9.78 -2.30 -18.29
C ALA A 248 -9.73 -1.91 -19.79
N GLU A 249 -10.14 -0.67 -20.11
CA GLU A 249 -10.09 -0.09 -21.44
C GLU A 249 -8.71 0.48 -21.79
N GLY A 250 -7.79 0.54 -20.82
CA GLY A 250 -6.43 1.04 -20.99
C GLY A 250 -6.28 2.55 -20.76
N ASN A 251 -7.32 3.26 -20.29
CA ASN A 251 -7.22 4.67 -19.96
C ASN A 251 -6.44 4.88 -18.66
N VAL A 252 -5.59 5.89 -18.64
CA VAL A 252 -4.75 6.24 -17.50
C VAL A 252 -5.35 7.43 -16.76
N ALA A 253 -5.61 7.27 -15.45
CA ALA A 253 -6.11 8.33 -14.58
C ALA A 253 -5.52 8.20 -13.18
N LYS A 254 -5.70 9.21 -12.30
CA LYS A 254 -5.28 9.15 -10.91
C LYS A 254 -5.80 7.86 -10.26
N LEU A 255 -4.91 7.12 -9.58
CA LEU A 255 -5.24 5.85 -8.93
C LEU A 255 -6.42 6.00 -7.98
N SER A 256 -7.43 5.15 -8.12
CA SER A 256 -8.66 5.15 -7.34
C SER A 256 -9.26 3.75 -7.29
N LYS A 257 -10.26 3.53 -6.43
CA LYS A 257 -10.93 2.23 -6.23
C LYS A 257 -11.49 1.59 -7.51
N ARG A 258 -11.77 2.37 -8.56
CA ARG A 258 -12.20 1.82 -9.86
C ARG A 258 -11.12 1.02 -10.60
N HIS A 259 -9.86 1.15 -10.19
CA HIS A 259 -8.72 0.44 -10.78
C HIS A 259 -8.37 -0.84 -10.00
N GLY A 260 -9.12 -1.19 -8.94
CA GLY A 260 -8.86 -2.32 -8.04
C GLY A 260 -8.63 -1.87 -6.60
N SER A 261 -8.09 -2.75 -5.78
CA SER A 261 -7.79 -2.46 -4.39
C SER A 261 -6.65 -1.46 -4.27
N THR A 262 -6.92 -0.32 -3.66
CA THR A 262 -5.98 0.79 -3.47
C THR A 262 -5.65 1.08 -2.01
N GLY A 263 -6.23 0.31 -1.08
CA GLY A 263 -5.93 0.34 0.34
C GLY A 263 -4.87 -0.69 0.71
N PHE A 264 -3.98 -0.34 1.64
CA PHE A 264 -2.97 -1.26 2.14
C PHE A 264 -3.59 -2.52 2.77
N GLU A 265 -4.61 -2.32 3.62
CA GLU A 265 -5.32 -3.39 4.30
C GLU A 265 -6.07 -4.31 3.32
N ASP A 266 -6.57 -3.76 2.23
CA ASP A 266 -7.27 -4.55 1.20
C ASP A 266 -6.28 -5.44 0.46
N LEU A 267 -5.09 -4.93 0.11
CA LEU A 267 -4.03 -5.73 -0.50
C LEU A 267 -3.55 -6.85 0.43
N ILE A 268 -3.42 -6.58 1.74
CA ILE A 268 -3.08 -7.64 2.73
C ILE A 268 -4.14 -8.75 2.72
N LYS A 269 -5.44 -8.38 2.71
CA LYS A 269 -6.55 -9.35 2.65
C LYS A 269 -6.55 -10.17 1.35
N GLU A 270 -6.07 -9.60 0.25
CA GLU A 270 -5.89 -10.30 -1.03
C GLU A 270 -4.69 -11.25 -1.03
N GLY A 271 -3.91 -11.30 0.05
CA GLY A 271 -2.77 -12.22 0.23
C GLY A 271 -1.43 -11.67 -0.23
N TYR A 272 -1.31 -10.33 -0.36
CA TYR A 272 -0.02 -9.69 -0.56
C TYR A 272 0.72 -9.52 0.78
N LEU A 273 2.01 -9.76 0.76
CA LEU A 273 2.89 -9.58 1.91
C LEU A 273 3.19 -8.08 2.14
N PRO A 274 3.22 -7.62 3.41
CA PRO A 274 3.58 -6.23 3.71
C PRO A 274 4.90 -5.80 3.08
N GLN A 275 5.95 -6.64 3.16
CA GLN A 275 7.26 -6.34 2.60
C GLN A 275 7.24 -6.22 1.07
N ALA A 276 6.43 -7.03 0.39
CA ALA A 276 6.27 -6.94 -1.06
C ALA A 276 5.59 -5.64 -1.48
N ILE A 277 4.54 -5.24 -0.75
CA ILE A 277 3.84 -3.97 -0.97
C ILE A 277 4.81 -2.80 -0.75
N ILE A 278 5.54 -2.78 0.37
CA ILE A 278 6.48 -1.69 0.71
C ILE A 278 7.60 -1.59 -0.34
N ASN A 279 8.20 -2.69 -0.73
CA ASN A 279 9.24 -2.68 -1.77
C ASN A 279 8.69 -2.15 -3.11
N TYR A 280 7.54 -2.65 -3.54
CA TYR A 280 6.91 -2.20 -4.78
C TYR A 280 6.54 -0.71 -4.73
N VAL A 281 5.94 -0.26 -3.63
CA VAL A 281 5.55 1.15 -3.42
C VAL A 281 6.76 2.07 -3.38
N ALA A 282 7.91 1.62 -2.85
CA ALA A 282 9.15 2.39 -2.88
C ALA A 282 9.61 2.68 -4.32
N LEU A 283 9.40 1.76 -5.26
CA LEU A 283 9.78 1.92 -6.66
C LEU A 283 8.74 2.72 -7.50
N LEU A 284 7.60 3.09 -6.91
CA LEU A 284 6.61 3.94 -7.57
C LEU A 284 7.04 5.41 -7.53
N GLY A 285 7.97 5.78 -8.41
CA GLY A 285 8.47 7.14 -8.55
C GLY A 285 9.85 7.35 -7.95
N TRP A 286 10.55 6.30 -7.55
CA TRP A 286 11.96 6.33 -7.19
C TRP A 286 12.72 5.24 -7.95
N CYS A 287 13.91 5.58 -8.45
CA CYS A 287 14.82 4.65 -9.10
C CYS A 287 16.12 4.55 -8.29
N PRO A 288 16.55 3.34 -7.91
CA PRO A 288 17.86 3.13 -7.32
C PRO A 288 18.98 3.45 -8.32
N SER A 289 20.18 3.68 -7.82
CA SER A 289 21.37 3.96 -8.65
C SER A 289 21.88 2.75 -9.45
N ASP A 290 21.46 1.57 -9.04
CA ASP A 290 21.67 0.29 -9.72
C ASP A 290 20.32 -0.27 -10.20
N ASN A 291 20.34 -1.42 -10.85
CA ASN A 291 19.11 -2.06 -11.33
C ASN A 291 18.46 -3.01 -10.30
N GLN A 292 18.76 -2.86 -9.03
CA GLN A 292 18.16 -3.65 -7.97
C GLN A 292 16.68 -3.33 -7.85
N GLU A 293 15.83 -4.35 -7.82
CA GLU A 293 14.38 -4.21 -7.61
C GLU A 293 13.92 -4.77 -6.26
N MET A 294 14.63 -5.77 -5.72
CA MET A 294 14.25 -6.43 -4.46
C MET A 294 15.03 -5.86 -3.28
N PHE A 295 14.31 -5.27 -2.35
CA PHE A 295 14.88 -4.61 -1.17
C PHE A 295 14.13 -4.99 0.11
N THR A 296 14.84 -5.29 1.16
CA THR A 296 14.30 -5.15 2.53
C THR A 296 14.15 -3.66 2.88
N LEU A 297 13.41 -3.33 3.92
CA LEU A 297 13.26 -1.94 4.37
C LEU A 297 14.61 -1.32 4.79
N ASP A 298 15.49 -2.11 5.40
CA ASP A 298 16.85 -1.67 5.77
C ASP A 298 17.73 -1.38 4.53
N GLU A 299 17.62 -2.21 3.50
CA GLU A 299 18.32 -1.98 2.24
C GLU A 299 17.77 -0.75 1.51
N LEU A 300 16.43 -0.57 1.49
CA LEU A 300 15.80 0.65 0.98
C LEU A 300 16.32 1.89 1.70
N THR A 301 16.39 1.85 3.03
CA THR A 301 16.90 2.98 3.84
C THR A 301 18.34 3.34 3.48
N LYS A 302 19.18 2.36 3.19
CA LYS A 302 20.59 2.58 2.79
C LYS A 302 20.74 3.06 1.35
N ALA A 303 19.89 2.58 0.44
CA ALA A 303 19.98 2.89 -0.99
C ALA A 303 19.26 4.19 -1.35
N PHE A 304 18.26 4.61 -0.54
CA PHE A 304 17.39 5.73 -0.87
C PHE A 304 18.15 7.07 -0.91
N ASN A 305 17.86 7.82 -1.97
CA ASN A 305 18.32 9.20 -2.11
C ASN A 305 17.23 10.03 -2.80
N ILE A 306 17.14 11.31 -2.44
CA ILE A 306 16.12 12.23 -2.98
C ILE A 306 16.28 12.44 -4.49
N SER A 307 17.52 12.43 -5.00
CA SER A 307 17.79 12.65 -6.42
C SER A 307 17.30 11.51 -7.34
N GLY A 308 17.01 10.34 -6.77
CA GLY A 308 16.40 9.21 -7.48
C GLY A 308 14.89 9.35 -7.66
N ILE A 309 14.24 10.35 -7.04
CA ILE A 309 12.79 10.57 -7.19
C ILE A 309 12.50 11.15 -8.58
N SER A 310 11.61 10.49 -9.31
CA SER A 310 11.18 10.90 -10.65
C SER A 310 10.20 12.09 -10.59
N LYS A 311 10.25 12.94 -11.61
CA LYS A 311 9.23 14.00 -11.83
C LYS A 311 7.96 13.47 -12.48
N SER A 312 8.05 12.32 -13.17
CA SER A 312 6.95 11.77 -13.96
C SER A 312 6.03 10.90 -13.09
N PRO A 313 4.72 10.93 -13.34
CA PRO A 313 3.78 10.01 -12.71
C PRO A 313 4.16 8.55 -12.94
N SER A 314 3.86 7.70 -11.96
CA SER A 314 4.07 6.26 -12.04
C SER A 314 2.74 5.54 -12.18
N ILE A 315 2.69 4.46 -12.95
CA ILE A 315 1.50 3.63 -13.10
C ILE A 315 1.56 2.49 -12.07
N PHE A 316 0.51 2.33 -11.29
CA PHE A 316 0.34 1.18 -10.41
C PHE A 316 -0.05 -0.03 -11.25
N ASP A 317 0.80 -1.04 -11.24
CA ASP A 317 0.68 -2.28 -12.01
C ASP A 317 0.51 -3.46 -11.03
N TYR A 318 -0.68 -4.08 -11.05
CA TYR A 318 -1.01 -5.21 -10.19
C TYR A 318 -0.21 -6.47 -10.55
N ASP A 319 0.08 -6.69 -11.84
CA ASP A 319 0.88 -7.86 -12.28
C ASP A 319 2.31 -7.74 -11.75
N LYS A 320 2.87 -6.51 -11.77
CA LYS A 320 4.19 -6.25 -11.20
C LYS A 320 4.20 -6.43 -9.67
N LEU A 321 3.16 -5.96 -8.97
CA LEU A 321 3.02 -6.19 -7.51
C LEU A 321 2.90 -7.69 -7.21
N GLU A 322 2.12 -8.44 -7.98
CA GLU A 322 1.97 -9.88 -7.81
C GLU A 322 3.30 -10.63 -8.08
N TRP A 323 4.06 -10.19 -9.07
CA TRP A 323 5.41 -10.69 -9.30
C TRP A 323 6.32 -10.47 -8.09
N PHE A 324 6.36 -9.24 -7.52
CA PHE A 324 7.11 -8.95 -6.30
C PHE A 324 6.69 -9.89 -5.16
N ASN A 325 5.39 -10.05 -4.96
CA ASN A 325 4.87 -10.92 -3.91
C ASN A 325 5.35 -12.37 -4.08
N GLY A 326 5.28 -12.90 -5.31
CA GLY A 326 5.79 -14.23 -5.64
C GLY A 326 7.30 -14.37 -5.37
N GLU A 327 8.11 -13.33 -5.67
CA GLU A 327 9.55 -13.35 -5.38
C GLU A 327 9.83 -13.40 -3.87
N TYR A 328 9.08 -12.66 -3.05
CA TYR A 328 9.19 -12.74 -1.58
C TYR A 328 8.79 -14.12 -1.06
N ILE A 329 7.68 -14.69 -1.56
CA ILE A 329 7.23 -16.03 -1.18
C ILE A 329 8.29 -17.09 -1.53
N ARG A 330 8.90 -17.02 -2.73
CA ARG A 330 9.93 -17.97 -3.16
C ARG A 330 11.22 -17.92 -2.33
N LYS A 331 11.50 -16.76 -1.71
CA LYS A 331 12.69 -16.56 -0.86
C LYS A 331 12.50 -16.98 0.60
N MET A 332 11.28 -17.28 1.04
CA MET A 332 11.00 -17.73 2.41
C MET A 332 11.69 -19.07 2.69
N SER A 333 12.05 -19.31 3.96
CA SER A 333 12.37 -20.66 4.39
C SER A 333 11.11 -21.55 4.34
N PRO A 334 11.24 -22.88 4.24
CA PRO A 334 10.08 -23.77 4.28
C PRO A 334 9.21 -23.60 5.54
N GLU A 335 9.85 -23.33 6.68
CA GLU A 335 9.18 -23.09 7.95
C GLU A 335 8.39 -21.79 7.94
N GLU A 336 9.00 -20.71 7.42
CA GLU A 336 8.36 -19.42 7.28
C GLU A 336 7.16 -19.50 6.32
N PHE A 337 7.35 -20.11 5.14
CA PHE A 337 6.27 -20.33 4.18
C PHE A 337 5.11 -21.11 4.81
N THR A 338 5.41 -22.22 5.51
CA THR A 338 4.39 -23.05 6.15
C THR A 338 3.63 -22.26 7.22
N SER A 339 4.32 -21.41 7.99
CA SER A 339 3.67 -20.54 8.99
C SER A 339 2.67 -19.58 8.37
N TYR A 340 3.03 -18.92 7.27
CA TYR A 340 2.11 -18.03 6.53
C TYR A 340 0.98 -18.80 5.83
N ALA A 341 1.26 -19.99 5.31
CA ALA A 341 0.29 -20.82 4.59
C ALA A 341 -0.70 -21.54 5.51
N MET A 342 -0.37 -21.73 6.78
CA MET A 342 -1.16 -22.55 7.71
C MET A 342 -2.64 -22.15 7.83
N PRO A 343 -3.03 -20.87 7.91
CA PRO A 343 -4.44 -20.50 7.92
C PRO A 343 -5.18 -20.99 6.67
N TYR A 344 -4.57 -20.87 5.50
CA TYR A 344 -5.12 -21.29 4.21
C TYR A 344 -5.15 -22.81 4.05
N TYR A 345 -4.17 -23.53 4.65
CA TYR A 345 -4.20 -24.99 4.70
C TYR A 345 -5.40 -25.49 5.49
N LYS A 346 -5.63 -24.91 6.68
CA LYS A 346 -6.76 -25.27 7.55
C LYS A 346 -8.12 -24.84 7.00
N GLU A 347 -8.16 -23.80 6.19
CA GLU A 347 -9.36 -23.40 5.44
C GLU A 347 -9.72 -24.46 4.38
N ALA A 348 -8.71 -24.94 3.63
CA ALA A 348 -8.90 -25.86 2.51
C ALA A 348 -9.12 -27.32 2.95
N VAL A 349 -8.50 -27.74 4.07
CA VAL A 349 -8.52 -29.13 4.53
C VAL A 349 -8.97 -29.16 5.98
N THR A 350 -10.22 -29.58 6.17
CA THR A 350 -10.92 -29.57 7.46
C THR A 350 -11.21 -30.95 8.03
N SER A 351 -11.25 -31.98 7.18
CA SER A 351 -11.68 -33.35 7.56
C SER A 351 -10.54 -34.25 7.98
N ARG A 352 -9.29 -33.82 7.80
CA ARG A 352 -8.09 -34.63 8.11
C ARG A 352 -6.86 -33.78 8.43
N GLU A 353 -5.90 -34.37 9.09
CA GLU A 353 -4.55 -33.83 9.21
C GLU A 353 -3.67 -34.29 8.04
N LEU A 354 -2.83 -33.39 7.52
CA LEU A 354 -1.86 -33.67 6.48
C LEU A 354 -0.43 -33.40 7.00
N PRO A 355 0.59 -33.96 6.35
CA PRO A 355 1.99 -33.55 6.60
C PRO A 355 2.19 -32.16 5.97
N TRP A 356 1.83 -31.09 6.73
CA TRP A 356 1.77 -29.69 6.27
C TRP A 356 3.10 -29.18 5.74
N ASP A 357 4.21 -29.66 6.27
CA ASP A 357 5.57 -29.37 5.83
C ASP A 357 5.83 -29.81 4.38
N LYS A 358 5.22 -30.92 3.94
CA LYS A 358 5.37 -31.43 2.57
C LYS A 358 4.62 -30.59 1.54
N LEU A 359 3.56 -29.90 1.94
CA LEU A 359 2.83 -28.99 1.05
C LEU A 359 3.69 -27.81 0.57
N CYS A 360 4.62 -27.34 1.39
CA CYS A 360 5.56 -26.29 0.99
C CYS A 360 6.30 -26.67 -0.29
N GLY A 361 6.81 -27.87 -0.40
CA GLY A 361 7.59 -28.34 -1.57
C GLY A 361 6.83 -28.33 -2.89
N ILE A 362 5.50 -28.39 -2.88
CA ILE A 362 4.67 -28.36 -4.08
C ILE A 362 4.01 -27.00 -4.35
N LEU A 363 3.95 -26.10 -3.36
CA LEU A 363 3.21 -24.84 -3.43
C LEU A 363 4.12 -23.62 -3.58
N GLN A 364 5.22 -23.51 -2.83
CA GLN A 364 6.02 -22.30 -2.71
C GLN A 364 6.49 -21.73 -4.05
N GLN A 365 6.88 -22.57 -4.99
CA GLN A 365 7.32 -22.15 -6.31
C GLN A 365 6.17 -21.80 -7.28
N ARG A 366 4.91 -22.01 -6.88
CA ARG A 366 3.74 -21.94 -7.76
C ARG A 366 2.77 -20.84 -7.36
N VAL A 367 2.71 -20.51 -6.07
CA VAL A 367 1.84 -19.46 -5.56
C VAL A 367 2.51 -18.10 -5.65
N THR A 368 1.75 -17.11 -6.02
CA THR A 368 2.12 -15.70 -5.98
C THR A 368 1.37 -14.96 -4.88
N LYS A 369 0.29 -15.55 -4.36
CA LYS A 369 -0.47 -15.10 -3.19
C LYS A 369 -0.94 -16.29 -2.37
N PHE A 370 -0.92 -16.17 -1.05
CA PHE A 370 -1.36 -17.27 -0.17
C PHE A 370 -2.86 -17.59 -0.33
N THR A 371 -3.68 -16.63 -0.74
CA THR A 371 -5.11 -16.81 -1.03
C THR A 371 -5.39 -17.78 -2.19
N GLN A 372 -4.38 -18.12 -3.00
CA GLN A 372 -4.50 -19.12 -4.08
C GLN A 372 -4.45 -20.56 -3.53
N ILE A 373 -3.92 -20.76 -2.33
CA ILE A 373 -3.66 -22.08 -1.76
C ILE A 373 -4.93 -22.92 -1.60
N PRO A 374 -6.05 -22.41 -1.03
CA PRO A 374 -7.23 -23.25 -0.79
C PRO A 374 -7.72 -23.97 -2.05
N GLU A 375 -7.83 -23.27 -3.17
CA GLU A 375 -8.28 -23.87 -4.45
C GLU A 375 -7.29 -24.90 -5.01
N MET A 376 -5.99 -24.71 -4.71
CA MET A 376 -4.95 -25.62 -5.20
C MET A 376 -4.90 -26.95 -4.45
N ILE A 377 -5.36 -27.00 -3.18
CA ILE A 377 -5.22 -28.16 -2.29
C ILE A 377 -6.54 -28.73 -1.76
N ASP A 378 -7.70 -28.16 -2.09
CA ASP A 378 -9.03 -28.62 -1.65
C ASP A 378 -9.29 -30.10 -1.90
N PHE A 379 -8.73 -30.65 -2.98
CA PHE A 379 -8.85 -32.08 -3.30
C PHE A 379 -8.19 -32.99 -2.25
N PHE A 380 -7.27 -32.49 -1.42
CA PHE A 380 -6.72 -33.28 -0.31
C PHE A 380 -7.76 -33.51 0.79
N ASP A 381 -8.69 -32.57 1.01
CA ASP A 381 -9.79 -32.74 1.95
C ASP A 381 -10.79 -33.78 1.41
N LYS A 382 -11.31 -33.55 0.23
CA LYS A 382 -12.31 -34.39 -0.41
C LYS A 382 -12.01 -34.53 -1.90
N LEU A 383 -12.00 -35.77 -2.38
CA LEU A 383 -11.86 -36.06 -3.81
C LEU A 383 -13.05 -35.44 -4.57
N PRO A 384 -12.84 -34.49 -5.48
CA PRO A 384 -13.94 -33.93 -6.28
C PRO A 384 -14.54 -34.97 -7.22
N GLU A 385 -15.78 -34.74 -7.66
CA GLU A 385 -16.36 -35.52 -8.75
C GLU A 385 -15.61 -35.21 -10.04
N TYR A 386 -15.32 -36.26 -10.83
CA TYR A 386 -14.62 -36.13 -12.10
C TYR A 386 -15.03 -37.22 -13.07
N ASP A 387 -14.91 -36.95 -14.38
CA ASP A 387 -15.29 -37.85 -15.45
C ASP A 387 -14.13 -38.76 -15.89
N ALA A 388 -14.44 -39.94 -16.42
CA ALA A 388 -13.46 -40.86 -16.97
C ALA A 388 -12.63 -40.27 -18.12
N GLU A 389 -13.17 -39.29 -18.85
CA GLU A 389 -12.45 -38.54 -19.90
C GLU A 389 -11.21 -37.79 -19.37
N MET A 390 -11.11 -37.53 -18.07
CA MET A 390 -9.92 -36.90 -17.50
C MET A 390 -8.68 -37.76 -17.50
N PHE A 391 -8.84 -39.07 -17.61
CA PHE A 391 -7.73 -40.01 -17.78
C PHE A 391 -7.07 -39.91 -19.16
N VAL A 392 -7.76 -39.35 -20.18
CA VAL A 392 -7.23 -39.16 -21.52
C VAL A 392 -6.22 -38.01 -21.57
N ASN A 393 -4.99 -38.30 -22.02
CA ASN A 393 -3.94 -37.28 -22.17
C ASN A 393 -2.97 -37.64 -23.29
N LYS A 394 -2.94 -36.80 -24.35
CA LYS A 394 -2.07 -37.00 -25.52
C LYS A 394 -0.57 -36.99 -25.18
N LYS A 395 -0.14 -36.12 -24.28
CA LYS A 395 1.29 -36.01 -23.86
C LYS A 395 1.74 -37.24 -23.09
N SER A 396 0.87 -37.77 -22.23
CA SER A 396 1.09 -38.99 -21.43
C SER A 396 0.77 -40.28 -22.22
N LYS A 397 0.27 -40.17 -23.43
CA LYS A 397 -0.18 -41.30 -24.28
C LYS A 397 -1.21 -42.20 -23.58
N THR A 398 -2.13 -41.59 -22.81
CA THR A 398 -3.24 -42.30 -22.15
C THR A 398 -4.56 -42.06 -22.85
N ASN A 399 -5.38 -43.09 -22.88
CA ASN A 399 -6.74 -43.12 -23.43
C ASN A 399 -7.63 -44.03 -22.57
N LEU A 400 -8.91 -44.14 -22.88
CA LEU A 400 -9.86 -44.96 -22.10
C LEU A 400 -9.61 -46.47 -22.21
N GLU A 401 -8.81 -46.94 -23.19
CA GLU A 401 -8.46 -48.36 -23.33
C GLU A 401 -7.27 -48.74 -22.45
N ASN A 402 -6.23 -47.89 -22.38
CA ASN A 402 -5.02 -48.22 -21.65
C ASN A 402 -5.01 -47.66 -20.22
N ALA A 403 -5.77 -46.60 -19.90
CA ALA A 403 -5.80 -46.03 -18.57
C ALA A 403 -6.25 -47.01 -17.48
N PRO A 404 -7.28 -47.88 -17.68
CA PRO A 404 -7.64 -48.93 -16.74
C PRO A 404 -6.49 -49.89 -16.43
N VAL A 405 -5.79 -50.34 -17.48
CA VAL A 405 -4.66 -51.29 -17.37
C VAL A 405 -3.51 -50.64 -16.57
N MET A 406 -3.16 -49.39 -16.90
CA MET A 406 -2.09 -48.68 -16.19
C MET A 406 -2.45 -48.42 -14.73
N LEU A 407 -3.68 -47.95 -14.46
CA LEU A 407 -4.13 -47.68 -13.11
C LEU A 407 -4.19 -48.95 -12.24
N LYS A 408 -4.60 -50.06 -12.81
CA LYS A 408 -4.61 -51.38 -12.14
C LYS A 408 -3.19 -51.80 -11.78
N ALA A 409 -2.24 -51.72 -12.71
CA ALA A 409 -0.85 -52.07 -12.48
C ALA A 409 -0.22 -51.17 -11.38
N VAL A 410 -0.51 -49.86 -11.40
CA VAL A 410 -0.09 -48.90 -10.36
C VAL A 410 -0.66 -49.31 -9.01
N THR A 411 -1.97 -49.58 -8.93
CA THR A 411 -2.63 -49.88 -7.67
C THR A 411 -2.07 -51.16 -7.05
N ASP A 412 -1.88 -52.20 -7.85
CA ASP A 412 -1.35 -53.49 -7.41
C ASP A 412 0.09 -53.33 -6.88
N ARG A 413 0.94 -52.58 -7.61
CA ARG A 413 2.33 -52.38 -7.24
C ARG A 413 2.46 -51.53 -5.96
N LEU A 414 1.68 -50.44 -5.81
CA LEU A 414 1.66 -49.59 -4.63
C LEU A 414 1.06 -50.30 -3.41
N THR A 415 0.12 -51.23 -3.62
CA THR A 415 -0.42 -52.06 -2.52
C THR A 415 0.64 -52.92 -1.89
N ALA A 416 1.60 -53.44 -2.67
CA ALA A 416 2.69 -54.27 -2.26
C ALA A 416 3.92 -53.47 -1.73
N LEU A 417 3.90 -52.14 -1.81
CA LEU A 417 5.03 -51.31 -1.39
C LEU A 417 5.21 -51.33 0.14
N GLU A 418 6.42 -51.57 0.64
CA GLU A 418 6.69 -51.66 2.08
C GLU A 418 6.76 -50.27 2.73
N SER A 419 7.49 -49.31 2.13
CA SER A 419 7.64 -47.94 2.61
C SER A 419 6.78 -46.99 1.80
N TRP A 420 6.13 -46.01 2.48
CA TRP A 420 5.31 -45.00 1.86
C TRP A 420 5.94 -43.61 2.01
N ASP A 421 6.94 -43.36 1.20
CA ASP A 421 7.67 -42.11 1.10
C ASP A 421 7.89 -41.73 -0.37
N LYS A 422 8.33 -40.48 -0.60
CA LYS A 422 8.50 -39.93 -1.94
C LYS A 422 9.38 -40.80 -2.83
N ASP A 423 10.54 -41.23 -2.31
CA ASP A 423 11.52 -41.96 -3.11
C ASP A 423 11.02 -43.38 -3.44
N SER A 424 10.46 -44.08 -2.45
CA SER A 424 9.87 -45.42 -2.64
C SER A 424 8.72 -45.42 -3.65
N ILE A 425 7.81 -44.42 -3.56
CA ILE A 425 6.71 -44.26 -4.51
C ILE A 425 7.25 -43.93 -5.91
N HIS A 426 8.21 -42.99 -6.00
CA HIS A 426 8.82 -42.62 -7.28
C HIS A 426 9.48 -43.81 -7.96
N ASP A 427 10.35 -44.53 -7.29
CA ASP A 427 11.08 -45.66 -7.84
C ASP A 427 10.13 -46.79 -8.24
N CYS A 428 9.11 -47.05 -7.42
CA CYS A 428 8.05 -48.01 -7.75
C CYS A 428 7.37 -47.69 -9.11
N LEU A 429 6.97 -46.41 -9.30
CA LEU A 429 6.27 -46.00 -10.54
C LEU A 429 7.20 -45.91 -11.74
N ILE A 430 8.47 -45.54 -11.58
CA ILE A 430 9.48 -45.51 -12.65
C ILE A 430 9.80 -46.93 -13.11
N ASN A 431 10.07 -47.85 -12.16
CA ASN A 431 10.35 -49.24 -12.48
C ASN A 431 9.16 -49.93 -13.19
N LEU A 432 7.93 -49.63 -12.75
CA LEU A 432 6.72 -50.11 -13.42
C LEU A 432 6.64 -49.60 -14.88
N ALA A 433 6.95 -48.33 -15.13
CA ALA A 433 6.96 -47.78 -16.47
C ALA A 433 8.00 -48.46 -17.37
N GLN A 434 9.18 -48.78 -16.84
CA GLN A 434 10.25 -49.49 -17.54
C GLN A 434 9.83 -50.97 -17.86
N GLU A 435 9.29 -51.66 -16.87
CA GLU A 435 8.81 -53.05 -17.05
C GLU A 435 7.69 -53.17 -18.12
N LEU A 436 6.83 -52.16 -18.19
CA LEU A 436 5.74 -52.10 -19.18
C LEU A 436 6.17 -51.48 -20.53
N GLU A 437 7.45 -51.08 -20.65
CA GLU A 437 8.00 -50.42 -21.84
C GLU A 437 7.21 -49.17 -22.26
N VAL A 438 6.67 -48.40 -21.31
CA VAL A 438 5.90 -47.20 -21.56
C VAL A 438 6.59 -45.94 -20.98
N LYS A 439 6.11 -44.76 -21.38
CA LYS A 439 6.60 -43.51 -20.80
C LYS A 439 6.14 -43.36 -19.32
N ASN A 440 6.96 -42.75 -18.47
CA ASN A 440 6.62 -42.48 -17.07
C ASN A 440 5.25 -41.79 -16.94
N GLY A 441 4.95 -40.82 -17.85
CA GLY A 441 3.66 -40.12 -17.86
C GLY A 441 2.45 -41.04 -18.13
N THR A 442 2.64 -42.16 -18.81
CA THR A 442 1.58 -43.14 -19.10
C THR A 442 1.13 -43.86 -17.83
N VAL A 443 2.05 -44.05 -16.89
CA VAL A 443 1.80 -44.63 -15.54
C VAL A 443 1.33 -43.55 -14.56
N MET A 444 2.02 -42.42 -14.54
CA MET A 444 1.80 -41.36 -13.51
C MET A 444 0.52 -40.56 -13.75
N TRP A 445 0.08 -40.36 -15.02
CA TRP A 445 -1.12 -39.58 -15.31
C TRP A 445 -2.39 -40.21 -14.73
N PRO A 446 -2.70 -41.48 -14.97
CA PRO A 446 -3.88 -42.14 -14.38
C PRO A 446 -3.83 -42.10 -12.84
N ALA A 447 -2.67 -42.37 -12.24
CA ALA A 447 -2.48 -42.32 -10.80
C ALA A 447 -2.81 -40.92 -10.23
N ARG A 448 -2.33 -39.85 -10.87
CA ARG A 448 -2.58 -38.48 -10.46
C ARG A 448 -4.06 -38.11 -10.58
N ILE A 449 -4.70 -38.44 -11.70
CA ILE A 449 -6.13 -38.15 -11.88
C ILE A 449 -6.98 -38.92 -10.86
N ALA A 450 -6.71 -40.17 -10.61
CA ALA A 450 -7.44 -40.94 -9.62
C ALA A 450 -7.26 -40.38 -8.20
N ALA A 451 -6.05 -39.95 -7.87
CA ALA A 451 -5.72 -39.39 -6.54
C ALA A 451 -6.27 -37.99 -6.30
N ALA A 452 -6.29 -37.12 -7.33
CA ALA A 452 -6.64 -35.71 -7.19
C ALA A 452 -7.99 -35.30 -7.77
N GLY A 453 -8.51 -36.02 -8.76
CA GLY A 453 -9.72 -35.62 -9.51
C GLY A 453 -9.57 -34.31 -10.30
N LYS A 454 -8.34 -33.83 -10.51
CA LYS A 454 -8.04 -32.56 -11.20
C LYS A 454 -6.98 -32.73 -12.29
N LYS A 455 -7.15 -32.05 -13.44
CA LYS A 455 -6.14 -32.02 -14.51
C LYS A 455 -4.91 -31.19 -14.16
N VAL A 456 -5.09 -30.16 -13.36
CA VAL A 456 -4.02 -29.27 -12.89
C VAL A 456 -3.90 -29.41 -11.38
N THR A 457 -2.71 -29.73 -10.91
CA THR A 457 -2.40 -29.92 -9.48
C THR A 457 -1.06 -29.27 -9.14
N PRO A 458 -0.84 -28.85 -7.89
CA PRO A 458 0.43 -28.24 -7.48
C PRO A 458 1.59 -29.25 -7.50
N GLY A 459 1.31 -30.55 -7.27
CA GLY A 459 2.29 -31.64 -7.31
C GLY A 459 2.05 -32.65 -8.43
N GLY A 460 3.03 -33.52 -8.66
CA GLY A 460 2.90 -34.71 -9.51
C GLY A 460 2.18 -35.87 -8.78
N ALA A 461 2.06 -37.03 -9.46
CA ALA A 461 1.45 -38.22 -8.84
C ALA A 461 2.17 -38.63 -7.53
N VAL A 462 3.51 -38.59 -7.53
CA VAL A 462 4.34 -39.04 -6.41
C VAL A 462 4.08 -38.19 -5.15
N GLU A 463 4.17 -36.88 -5.28
CA GLU A 463 3.96 -35.95 -4.16
C GLU A 463 2.52 -36.03 -3.64
N ILE A 464 1.54 -36.14 -4.52
CA ILE A 464 0.12 -36.25 -4.12
C ILE A 464 -0.14 -37.55 -3.38
N LEU A 465 0.36 -38.68 -3.85
CA LEU A 465 0.20 -39.98 -3.20
C LEU A 465 0.90 -40.00 -1.84
N GLU A 466 2.09 -39.43 -1.74
CA GLU A 466 2.81 -39.30 -0.49
C GLU A 466 2.02 -38.48 0.56
N ILE A 467 1.52 -37.29 0.17
CA ILE A 467 0.79 -36.37 1.07
C ILE A 467 -0.54 -36.97 1.52
N LEU A 468 -1.27 -37.67 0.63
CA LEU A 468 -2.50 -38.37 0.99
C LEU A 468 -2.30 -39.47 2.02
N GLY A 469 -1.10 -40.04 2.07
CA GLY A 469 -0.83 -41.26 2.85
C GLY A 469 -1.38 -42.51 2.17
N ARG A 470 -0.89 -43.69 2.60
CA ARG A 470 -1.14 -44.97 1.96
C ARG A 470 -2.62 -45.32 1.82
N ASP A 471 -3.35 -45.27 2.91
CA ASP A 471 -4.74 -45.74 2.94
C ASP A 471 -5.65 -44.91 2.04
N GLU A 472 -5.58 -43.58 2.15
CA GLU A 472 -6.39 -42.68 1.33
C GLU A 472 -5.97 -42.75 -0.15
N ALA A 473 -4.67 -42.79 -0.44
CA ALA A 473 -4.18 -42.91 -1.79
C ALA A 473 -4.72 -44.18 -2.49
N LEU A 474 -4.58 -45.34 -1.83
CA LEU A 474 -5.08 -46.62 -2.35
C LEU A 474 -6.61 -46.62 -2.47
N ALA A 475 -7.34 -46.05 -1.54
CA ALA A 475 -8.80 -45.90 -1.61
C ALA A 475 -9.21 -45.09 -2.87
N ARG A 476 -8.53 -43.97 -3.16
CA ARG A 476 -8.80 -43.14 -4.34
C ARG A 476 -8.42 -43.83 -5.67
N LEU A 477 -7.30 -44.54 -5.70
CA LEU A 477 -6.91 -45.32 -6.87
C LEU A 477 -7.97 -46.37 -7.19
N ASN A 478 -8.49 -47.09 -6.17
CA ASN A 478 -9.57 -48.06 -6.34
C ASN A 478 -10.89 -47.44 -6.80
N LEU A 479 -11.23 -46.20 -6.32
CA LEU A 479 -12.36 -45.44 -6.83
C LEU A 479 -12.17 -45.07 -8.32
N GLY A 480 -10.94 -44.71 -8.70
CA GLY A 480 -10.59 -44.47 -10.10
C GLY A 480 -10.78 -45.67 -11.00
N LEU A 481 -10.39 -46.89 -10.54
CA LEU A 481 -10.63 -48.16 -11.23
C LEU A 481 -12.12 -48.39 -11.44
N LYS A 482 -12.94 -48.24 -10.41
CA LYS A 482 -14.40 -48.35 -10.53
C LYS A 482 -15.01 -47.41 -11.57
N LYS A 483 -14.50 -46.17 -11.65
CA LYS A 483 -14.92 -45.17 -12.66
C LYS A 483 -14.55 -45.61 -14.08
N LEU A 484 -13.47 -46.37 -14.24
CA LEU A 484 -13.01 -46.93 -15.52
C LEU A 484 -13.62 -48.29 -15.83
N GLY A 485 -14.52 -48.82 -14.99
CA GLY A 485 -15.22 -50.08 -15.19
C GLY A 485 -14.43 -51.35 -14.83
N VAL A 486 -13.41 -51.20 -13.96
CA VAL A 486 -12.55 -52.30 -13.47
C VAL A 486 -12.78 -52.57 -12.00
#